data_53f33dbafc9469bd7fb406b1004b788e
#
_entry.id   53f33dbafc9469bd7fb406b1004b788e
#
_cell.length_a   1.000
_cell.length_b   1.000
_cell.length_c   1.000
_cell.angle_alpha   90.00
_cell.angle_beta   90.00
_cell.angle_gamma   90.00
#
_symmetry.space_group_name_H-M   'P 1'
#
loop_
_entity.id
_entity.type
_entity.pdbx_description
1 polymer ?
#
loop_
_entity_poly.entity_id
_entity_poly.type
_entity_poly.pdbx_seq_one_letter_code
_entity_poly.pdbx_strand_id
1 'polypeptide(L)'
;MNRYVTALVAGSIGLALAAPVLAQTSSPATPVLDKREANQQRRIEQGTASGQLTPREEERLNRRADRLEAHEAKAKSDGVVTPGERARLEREANRNSRVIAREKHDRQRVTK
;
A
#
# COMPACT_ATOMS: atom_id res chain seq x y z
N MET A 1 37.03 68.22 -1.26
CA MET A 1 35.63 68.33 -0.80
C MET A 1 34.90 67.09 -1.28
N ASN A 2 34.65 66.24 -0.37
CA ASN A 2 34.18 64.90 -0.67
C ASN A 2 32.69 64.88 -0.53
N ARG A 3 32.06 64.52 -1.60
CA ARG A 3 30.60 64.32 -1.59
C ARG A 3 30.36 62.85 -1.92
N TYR A 4 30.30 62.12 -0.89
CA TYR A 4 29.94 60.71 -1.03
C TYR A 4 28.43 60.60 -1.24
N VAL A 5 28.05 60.29 -2.43
CA VAL A 5 26.65 59.94 -2.70
C VAL A 5 26.54 58.45 -2.43
N THR A 6 26.00 58.13 -1.29
CA THR A 6 25.66 56.75 -0.95
C THR A 6 24.38 56.38 -1.64
N ALA A 7 24.51 55.66 -2.73
CA ALA A 7 23.35 55.06 -3.37
C ALA A 7 22.89 53.87 -2.53
N LEU A 8 21.78 54.02 -1.85
CA LEU A 8 21.03 52.96 -1.23
C LEU A 8 20.34 52.17 -2.33
N VAL A 9 20.93 51.03 -2.65
CA VAL A 9 20.24 49.99 -3.44
C VAL A 9 19.32 49.26 -2.49
N ALA A 10 18.07 49.60 -2.52
CA ALA A 10 17.03 48.81 -1.87
C ALA A 10 16.84 47.56 -2.71
N GLY A 11 17.50 46.49 -2.29
CA GLY A 11 17.23 45.16 -2.80
C GLY A 11 15.87 44.69 -2.28
N SER A 12 14.88 44.77 -3.11
CA SER A 12 13.62 44.10 -2.87
C SER A 12 13.85 42.60 -3.00
N ILE A 13 14.06 41.95 -1.87
CA ILE A 13 14.02 40.49 -1.78
C ILE A 13 12.56 40.11 -1.98
N GLY A 14 12.22 39.78 -3.19
CA GLY A 14 10.97 39.11 -3.50
C GLY A 14 10.99 37.75 -2.82
N LEU A 15 10.34 37.67 -1.68
CA LEU A 15 10.04 36.41 -1.03
C LEU A 15 9.02 35.72 -1.92
N ALA A 16 9.51 34.91 -2.84
CA ALA A 16 8.67 33.95 -3.54
C ALA A 16 8.19 32.97 -2.49
N LEU A 17 7.00 33.21 -1.97
CA LEU A 17 6.25 32.18 -1.28
C LEU A 17 5.96 31.09 -2.32
N ALA A 18 6.88 30.17 -2.41
CA ALA A 18 6.55 28.90 -2.99
C ALA A 18 5.48 28.31 -2.07
N ALA A 19 4.23 28.53 -2.44
CA ALA A 19 3.15 27.76 -1.87
C ALA A 19 3.57 26.29 -2.01
N PRO A 20 3.55 25.50 -0.94
CA PRO A 20 3.69 24.07 -1.12
C PRO A 20 2.55 23.72 -2.07
N VAL A 21 2.89 23.32 -3.26
CA VAL A 21 1.98 22.55 -4.07
C VAL A 21 1.74 21.35 -3.20
N LEU A 22 0.66 21.40 -2.43
CA LEU A 22 0.05 20.19 -1.94
C LEU A 22 -0.25 19.42 -3.21
N ALA A 23 0.71 18.61 -3.57
CA ALA A 23 0.43 17.58 -4.50
C ALA A 23 -0.78 16.86 -3.93
N GLN A 24 -1.91 17.21 -4.44
CA GLN A 24 -3.16 16.45 -4.35
C GLN A 24 -2.93 15.25 -5.21
N THR A 25 -1.93 14.61 -4.80
CA THR A 25 -1.49 13.40 -5.31
C THR A 25 -2.60 12.46 -5.06
N SER A 26 -3.12 12.00 -6.07
CA SER A 26 -3.38 10.59 -6.19
C SER A 26 -2.21 9.91 -5.48
N SER A 27 -2.31 9.92 -4.15
CA SER A 27 -1.31 9.27 -3.31
C SER A 27 -1.24 7.83 -3.78
N PRO A 28 -0.04 7.25 -4.03
CA PRO A 28 0.07 5.82 -4.27
C PRO A 28 -0.37 5.01 -3.04
N ALA A 29 -0.76 5.66 -1.96
CA ALA A 29 -1.25 5.03 -0.76
C ALA A 29 -2.54 4.25 -1.02
N THR A 30 -2.58 3.03 -0.54
CA THR A 30 -3.70 2.11 -0.62
C THR A 30 -4.11 1.64 0.78
N PRO A 31 -4.48 2.56 1.70
CA PRO A 31 -4.64 2.22 3.12
C PRO A 31 -5.76 1.21 3.39
N VAL A 32 -6.77 1.16 2.54
CA VAL A 32 -7.82 0.14 2.64
C VAL A 32 -7.30 -1.24 2.26
N LEU A 33 -6.46 -1.30 1.22
CA LEU A 33 -5.83 -2.53 0.78
C LEU A 33 -4.83 -3.02 1.84
N ASP A 34 -4.00 -2.12 2.36
CA ASP A 34 -3.02 -2.44 3.42
C ASP A 34 -3.69 -3.07 4.64
N LYS A 35 -4.83 -2.53 5.07
CA LYS A 35 -5.63 -3.11 6.16
C LYS A 35 -6.17 -4.50 5.83
N ARG A 36 -6.61 -4.70 4.60
CA ARG A 36 -7.09 -6.01 4.13
C ARG A 36 -5.98 -7.03 4.11
N GLU A 37 -4.82 -6.68 3.60
CA GLU A 37 -3.64 -7.56 3.58
C GLU A 37 -3.20 -7.94 4.98
N ALA A 38 -3.10 -6.98 5.90
CA ALA A 38 -2.80 -7.26 7.31
C ALA A 38 -3.84 -8.18 7.95
N ASN A 39 -5.12 -8.00 7.64
CA ASN A 39 -6.18 -8.86 8.14
C ASN A 39 -6.10 -10.27 7.54
N GLN A 40 -5.81 -10.39 6.26
CA GLN A 40 -5.61 -11.67 5.59
C GLN A 40 -4.43 -12.43 6.20
N GLN A 41 -3.32 -11.75 6.44
CA GLN A 41 -2.14 -12.34 7.07
C GLN A 41 -2.47 -12.90 8.46
N ARG A 42 -3.15 -12.13 9.30
CA ARG A 42 -3.60 -12.61 10.62
C ARG A 42 -4.49 -13.84 10.52
N ARG A 43 -5.37 -13.90 9.54
CA ARG A 43 -6.26 -15.05 9.33
C ARG A 43 -5.50 -16.29 8.90
N ILE A 44 -4.47 -16.15 8.09
CA ILE A 44 -3.58 -17.24 7.71
C ILE A 44 -2.81 -17.74 8.92
N GLU A 45 -2.21 -16.86 9.69
CA GLU A 45 -1.48 -17.20 10.92
C GLU A 45 -2.36 -17.91 11.94
N GLN A 46 -3.56 -17.40 12.17
CA GLN A 46 -4.54 -18.05 13.05
C GLN A 46 -4.95 -19.43 12.54
N GLY A 47 -5.15 -19.56 11.23
CA GLY A 47 -5.48 -20.85 10.62
C GLY A 47 -4.36 -21.87 10.78
N THR A 48 -3.13 -21.44 10.63
CA THR A 48 -1.94 -22.29 10.86
C THR A 48 -1.81 -22.69 12.32
N ALA A 49 -1.89 -21.72 13.23
CA ALA A 49 -1.78 -21.96 14.66
C ALA A 49 -2.89 -22.88 15.22
N SER A 50 -4.10 -22.75 14.69
CA SER A 50 -5.26 -23.56 15.10
C SER A 50 -5.34 -24.94 14.42
N GLY A 51 -4.48 -25.23 13.45
CA GLY A 51 -4.53 -26.46 12.65
C GLY A 51 -5.65 -26.47 11.59
N GLN A 52 -6.30 -25.34 11.34
CA GLN A 52 -7.29 -25.22 10.25
C GLN A 52 -6.63 -25.18 8.87
N LEU A 53 -5.37 -24.79 8.80
CA LEU A 53 -4.57 -24.79 7.58
C LEU A 53 -3.46 -25.82 7.67
N THR A 54 -3.31 -26.60 6.62
CA THR A 54 -2.14 -27.46 6.45
C THR A 54 -0.94 -26.61 6.01
N PRO A 55 0.32 -27.08 6.19
CA PRO A 55 1.50 -26.36 5.71
C PRO A 55 1.46 -26.04 4.21
N ARG A 56 0.88 -26.93 3.39
CA ARG A 56 0.69 -26.67 1.95
C ARG A 56 -0.30 -25.56 1.65
N GLU A 57 -1.38 -25.51 2.42
CA GLU A 57 -2.40 -24.46 2.28
C GLU A 57 -1.85 -23.12 2.70
N GLU A 58 -1.16 -23.08 3.84
CA GLU A 58 -0.45 -21.87 4.29
C GLU A 58 0.51 -21.35 3.22
N GLU A 59 1.35 -22.22 2.68
CA GLU A 59 2.29 -21.82 1.62
C GLU A 59 1.58 -21.29 0.37
N ARG A 60 0.49 -21.92 -0.05
CA ARG A 60 -0.30 -21.42 -1.19
C ARG A 60 -0.92 -20.06 -0.91
N LEU A 61 -1.43 -19.86 0.30
CA LEU A 61 -2.04 -18.58 0.71
C LEU A 61 -0.99 -17.48 0.81
N ASN A 62 0.17 -17.78 1.37
CA ASN A 62 1.29 -16.82 1.43
C ASN A 62 1.76 -16.43 0.03
N ARG A 63 1.90 -17.37 -0.90
CA ARG A 63 2.22 -17.03 -2.30
C ARG A 63 1.16 -16.14 -2.97
N ARG A 64 -0.10 -16.27 -2.60
CA ARG A 64 -1.16 -15.36 -3.09
C ARG A 64 -1.02 -13.96 -2.50
N ALA A 65 -0.70 -13.86 -1.21
CA ALA A 65 -0.44 -12.61 -0.53
C ALA A 65 0.76 -11.89 -1.17
N ASP A 66 1.86 -12.60 -1.39
CA ASP A 66 3.07 -12.07 -2.01
C ASP A 66 2.80 -11.54 -3.44
N ARG A 67 1.97 -12.23 -4.21
CA ARG A 67 1.58 -11.75 -5.54
C ARG A 67 0.74 -10.49 -5.50
N LEU A 68 -0.19 -10.41 -4.56
CA LEU A 68 -1.00 -9.20 -4.37
C LEU A 68 -0.10 -8.01 -4.02
N GLU A 69 0.81 -8.21 -3.09
CA GLU A 69 1.80 -7.21 -2.69
C GLU A 69 2.69 -6.77 -3.87
N ALA A 70 3.14 -7.72 -4.68
CA ALA A 70 3.93 -7.43 -5.89
C ALA A 70 3.12 -6.63 -6.94
N HIS A 71 1.85 -6.97 -7.14
CA HIS A 71 0.95 -6.23 -8.02
C HIS A 71 0.68 -4.82 -7.49
N GLU A 72 0.52 -4.67 -6.18
CA GLU A 72 0.38 -3.38 -5.53
C GLU A 72 1.64 -2.52 -5.71
N ALA A 73 2.81 -3.07 -5.44
CA ALA A 73 4.09 -2.39 -5.62
C ALA A 73 4.27 -1.93 -7.08
N LYS A 74 3.90 -2.76 -8.04
CA LYS A 74 3.91 -2.41 -9.46
C LYS A 74 2.96 -1.27 -9.79
N ALA A 75 1.74 -1.29 -9.25
CA ALA A 75 0.77 -0.22 -9.45
C ALA A 75 1.23 1.11 -8.84
N LYS A 76 1.96 1.07 -7.73
CA LYS A 76 2.53 2.25 -7.08
C LYS A 76 3.79 2.78 -7.75
N SER A 77 4.42 2.01 -8.63
CA SER A 77 5.76 2.30 -9.17
C SER A 77 5.84 3.59 -10.00
N ASP A 78 4.75 4.01 -10.62
CA ASP A 78 4.65 5.25 -11.39
C ASP A 78 4.19 6.46 -10.53
N GLY A 79 3.97 6.26 -9.23
CA GLY A 79 3.52 7.28 -8.28
C GLY A 79 2.01 7.52 -8.25
N VAL A 80 1.25 6.83 -9.07
CA VAL A 80 -0.22 6.96 -9.15
C VAL A 80 -0.87 5.59 -9.26
N VAL A 81 -1.79 5.29 -8.35
CA VAL A 81 -2.66 4.12 -8.48
C VAL A 81 -3.97 4.55 -9.15
N THR A 82 -4.15 4.17 -10.39
CA THR A 82 -5.36 4.49 -11.16
C THR A 82 -6.60 3.81 -10.57
N PRO A 83 -7.81 4.34 -10.82
CA PRO A 83 -9.04 3.65 -10.41
C PRO A 83 -9.15 2.23 -10.95
N GLY A 84 -8.68 1.97 -12.16
CA GLY A 84 -8.64 0.63 -12.77
C GLY A 84 -7.68 -0.32 -12.05
N GLU A 85 -6.49 0.14 -11.71
CA GLU A 85 -5.50 -0.62 -10.92
C GLU A 85 -6.03 -0.91 -9.52
N ARG A 86 -6.60 0.07 -8.85
CA ARG A 86 -7.23 -0.09 -7.54
C ARG A 86 -8.33 -1.15 -7.57
N ALA A 87 -9.19 -1.09 -8.55
CA ALA A 87 -10.26 -2.08 -8.73
C ALA A 87 -9.73 -3.50 -8.98
N ARG A 88 -8.63 -3.65 -9.70
CA ARG A 88 -7.96 -4.95 -9.89
C ARG A 88 -7.40 -5.50 -8.59
N LEU A 89 -6.69 -4.66 -7.83
CA LEU A 89 -6.10 -5.02 -6.54
C LEU A 89 -7.20 -5.43 -5.54
N GLU A 90 -8.29 -4.68 -5.47
CA GLU A 90 -9.42 -5.01 -4.61
C GLU A 90 -10.09 -6.33 -5.00
N ARG A 91 -10.27 -6.60 -6.30
CA ARG A 91 -10.79 -7.89 -6.75
C ARG A 91 -9.88 -9.05 -6.40
N GLU A 92 -8.56 -8.86 -6.52
CA GLU A 92 -7.58 -9.86 -6.13
C GLU A 92 -7.61 -10.11 -4.62
N ALA A 93 -7.62 -9.04 -3.81
CA ALA A 93 -7.77 -9.13 -2.35
C ALA A 93 -9.06 -9.86 -1.95
N ASN A 94 -10.18 -9.57 -2.63
CA ASN A 94 -11.44 -10.26 -2.40
C ASN A 94 -11.37 -11.75 -2.75
N ARG A 95 -10.71 -12.11 -3.84
CA ARG A 95 -10.47 -13.53 -4.18
C ARG A 95 -9.62 -14.22 -3.12
N ASN A 96 -8.55 -13.57 -2.68
CA ASN A 96 -7.68 -14.12 -1.64
C ASN A 96 -8.44 -14.33 -0.33
N SER A 97 -9.27 -13.38 0.09
CA SER A 97 -10.12 -13.53 1.28
C SER A 97 -11.06 -14.72 1.20
N ARG A 98 -11.67 -14.96 0.04
CA ARG A 98 -12.54 -16.12 -0.17
C ARG A 98 -11.78 -17.44 -0.14
N VAL A 99 -10.58 -17.47 -0.72
CA VAL A 99 -9.73 -18.67 -0.70
C VAL A 99 -9.28 -18.97 0.72
N ILE A 100 -8.85 -17.98 1.49
CA ILE A 100 -8.50 -18.15 2.91
C ILE A 100 -9.67 -18.75 3.69
N ALA A 101 -10.87 -18.20 3.53
CA ALA A 101 -12.05 -18.71 4.21
C ALA A 101 -12.34 -20.17 3.83
N ARG A 102 -12.27 -20.50 2.55
CA ARG A 102 -12.50 -21.86 2.07
C ARG A 102 -11.48 -22.86 2.62
N GLU A 103 -10.19 -22.54 2.52
CA GLU A 103 -9.12 -23.41 3.00
C GLU A 103 -9.19 -23.63 4.53
N LYS A 104 -9.58 -22.61 5.29
CA LYS A 104 -9.77 -22.73 6.75
C LYS A 104 -10.99 -23.58 7.13
N HIS A 105 -11.96 -23.71 6.25
CA HIS A 105 -13.20 -24.45 6.49
C HIS A 105 -13.28 -25.79 5.75
N ASP A 106 -12.24 -26.17 5.04
CA ASP A 106 -12.21 -27.47 4.39
C ASP A 106 -11.99 -28.61 5.39
N ARG A 107 -12.10 -29.85 4.92
CA ARG A 107 -11.97 -31.03 5.76
C ARG A 107 -10.53 -31.46 6.01
N GLN A 108 -9.56 -30.82 5.39
CA GLN A 108 -8.15 -31.15 5.53
C GLN A 108 -7.54 -30.41 6.72
N ARG A 109 -7.99 -30.74 7.90
CA ARG A 109 -7.42 -30.19 9.14
C ARG A 109 -6.17 -30.94 9.55
N VAL A 110 -5.18 -30.21 10.03
CA VAL A 110 -4.04 -30.83 10.69
C VAL A 110 -4.51 -31.41 12.02
N THR A 111 -4.44 -32.69 12.13
CA THR A 111 -4.70 -33.39 13.41
C THR A 111 -3.55 -33.05 14.35
N LYS A 112 -3.87 -32.43 15.45
CA LYS A 112 -2.89 -32.16 16.49
C LYS A 112 -2.66 -33.43 17.29
#